data_86c3ccc81a0df538ba840c1cfc86cc7e
#
_entry.id   86c3ccc81a0df538ba840c1cfc86cc7e
#
_cell.length_a   1.000
_cell.length_b   1.000
_cell.length_c   1.000
_cell.angle_alpha   90.00
_cell.angle_beta   90.00
_cell.angle_gamma   90.00
#
_symmetry.space_group_name_H-M   'P 1'
#
loop_
_entity.id
_entity.type
_entity.pdbx_description
1 polymer ?
#
loop_
_entity_poly.entity_id
_entity_poly.type
_entity_poly.pdbx_seq_one_letter_code
_entity_poly.pdbx_strand_id
1 'polypeptide(L)'
;MADRVVNRDSPFPDLPIDAFLYGHEGPWPQPSRDHPFGLAPAIYHIPDDEWADWQRYVGSYYLENSAPFGVKAAARSISSAVTTPSDYPPMSDAEFTALLCEGLYSKFLSPLDARDAAVFKDHITATDRYDYCKSDYTCMRVVKETWPGEAVAASVALIRRPKNDQEFNYEVVALILQVWDKDKKQFVQSEVFTSADGEAWRVARYFVLQGAIHRINLIDHTEVHFPSDTINAISKTVLPKDNLVLCLLQPHLWLTIPVNNTVLEGQRSLINRNTWYPWSPFVAKGDEVRKLLPFGWFGSRYYAAEGAPGDPSKDPYFDEINSSYPSYKFDPIPPQIPSRYGDFLNSYFAPVRKFTRGVVEHMNDADWNEIGYWAHHIATWIPRFPDRKALLGADGKTPNKDLLADTLAHIIWNASVRHSADHQTLHEMVDGRLDANNNLLETPKPVPFILRVVPPLTKGYTLQSMPVDSSKLTMFEWLERAAEAFFSNKPLCWPADLMSAYWADLLFYVPHNSRLLIEVDDQSESDRNLHYAFKTPELRQLVADFHEDLKKLDDDLAKNHPKTRFVPLNEIASSIQY
;
A
#
# COMPACT_ATOMS: atom_id res chain seq x y z
N MET A 1 4.00 -4.40 31.99
CA MET A 1 4.52 -5.47 31.08
C MET A 1 5.03 -6.59 31.96
N ALA A 2 4.43 -7.76 31.89
CA ALA A 2 5.09 -8.95 32.43
C ALA A 2 6.38 -9.12 31.62
N ASP A 3 7.54 -9.16 32.29
CA ASP A 3 8.79 -9.51 31.66
C ASP A 3 8.64 -10.92 31.11
N ARG A 4 8.32 -11.03 29.82
CA ARG A 4 8.41 -12.33 29.16
C ARG A 4 9.87 -12.70 29.14
N VAL A 5 10.21 -13.64 29.98
CA VAL A 5 11.53 -14.27 29.96
C VAL A 5 11.58 -15.11 28.69
N VAL A 6 12.04 -14.49 27.62
CA VAL A 6 12.54 -15.24 26.46
C VAL A 6 13.71 -16.05 26.99
N ASN A 7 13.63 -17.37 26.88
CA ASN A 7 14.74 -18.22 27.32
C ASN A 7 15.95 -17.94 26.42
N ARG A 8 16.90 -17.15 26.91
CA ARG A 8 18.10 -16.72 26.20
C ARG A 8 19.28 -17.71 26.33
N ASP A 9 19.06 -18.84 27.02
CA ASP A 9 20.10 -19.85 27.24
C ASP A 9 20.44 -20.66 25.98
N SER A 10 19.58 -20.58 24.94
CA SER A 10 19.91 -21.11 23.62
C SER A 10 20.45 -20.00 22.73
N PRO A 11 21.49 -20.23 21.92
CA PRO A 11 22.04 -19.20 21.05
C PRO A 11 21.03 -18.62 20.07
N PHE A 12 19.93 -19.27 19.75
CA PHE A 12 18.79 -18.76 18.97
C PHE A 12 17.64 -19.77 19.04
N PRO A 13 16.88 -19.79 20.15
CA PRO A 13 15.72 -20.66 20.23
C PRO A 13 14.69 -20.20 19.21
N ASP A 14 14.08 -21.16 18.51
CA ASP A 14 12.89 -20.87 17.73
C ASP A 14 11.81 -20.36 18.69
N LEU A 15 11.37 -19.12 18.47
CA LEU A 15 10.22 -18.59 19.19
C LEU A 15 8.96 -19.18 18.58
N PRO A 16 8.09 -19.84 19.35
CA PRO A 16 6.78 -20.21 18.87
C PRO A 16 6.01 -18.95 18.47
N ILE A 17 5.07 -19.09 17.55
CA ILE A 17 4.30 -17.96 17.03
C ILE A 17 3.66 -17.11 18.15
N ASP A 18 3.23 -17.77 19.23
CA ASP A 18 2.68 -17.12 20.42
C ASP A 18 3.71 -16.31 21.24
N ALA A 19 5.00 -16.48 21.01
CA ALA A 19 6.02 -15.66 21.66
C ALA A 19 6.07 -14.21 21.14
N PHE A 20 5.51 -13.94 19.97
CA PHE A 20 5.32 -12.58 19.45
C PHE A 20 4.06 -11.91 20.00
N LEU A 21 3.30 -12.65 20.77
CA LEU A 21 2.11 -12.16 21.41
C LEU A 21 2.53 -11.52 22.72
N TYR A 22 2.24 -10.28 22.84
CA TYR A 22 2.25 -9.66 24.16
C TYR A 22 1.26 -10.43 25.01
N GLY A 23 1.70 -11.04 26.08
CA GLY A 23 0.94 -11.95 26.92
C GLY A 23 -0.32 -11.39 27.57
N HIS A 24 -1.01 -10.53 26.90
CA HIS A 24 -2.23 -9.94 27.36
C HIS A 24 -3.43 -10.78 26.90
N GLU A 25 -4.20 -11.28 27.86
CA GLU A 25 -5.51 -11.85 27.59
C GLU A 25 -6.52 -10.71 27.42
N GLY A 26 -6.44 -10.03 26.28
CA GLY A 26 -7.35 -8.96 25.96
C GLY A 26 -8.77 -9.44 25.66
N PRO A 27 -9.73 -8.53 25.53
CA PRO A 27 -11.13 -8.86 25.20
C PRO A 27 -11.30 -9.39 23.77
N TRP A 28 -10.22 -9.54 23.02
CA TRP A 28 -10.25 -10.06 21.67
C TRP A 28 -10.46 -11.56 21.68
N PRO A 29 -11.41 -12.06 20.88
CA PRO A 29 -11.54 -13.48 20.71
C PRO A 29 -10.22 -14.04 20.19
N GLN A 30 -9.75 -15.11 20.80
CA GLN A 30 -8.63 -15.88 20.27
C GLN A 30 -8.93 -16.16 18.80
N PRO A 31 -8.01 -15.87 17.88
CA PRO A 31 -8.23 -16.16 16.50
C PRO A 31 -8.38 -17.66 16.32
N SER A 32 -9.48 -18.09 15.74
CA SER A 32 -9.70 -19.49 15.47
C SER A 32 -8.96 -19.91 14.20
N ARG A 33 -8.60 -21.18 14.09
CA ARG A 33 -8.12 -21.78 12.83
C ARG A 33 -9.15 -21.63 11.70
N ASP A 34 -10.39 -21.37 12.05
CA ASP A 34 -11.51 -21.09 11.16
C ASP A 34 -11.59 -19.59 10.80
N HIS A 35 -10.50 -18.84 10.98
CA HIS A 35 -10.47 -17.45 10.55
C HIS A 35 -10.88 -17.38 9.08
N PRO A 36 -11.82 -16.50 8.74
CA PRO A 36 -12.42 -16.49 7.42
C PRO A 36 -11.43 -16.25 6.28
N PHE A 37 -10.21 -15.82 6.57
CA PHE A 37 -9.13 -15.70 5.59
C PHE A 37 -8.35 -16.99 5.37
N GLY A 38 -8.63 -18.07 6.11
CA GLY A 38 -7.80 -19.27 6.05
C GLY A 38 -6.35 -19.01 6.47
N LEU A 39 -6.08 -17.84 7.03
CA LEU A 39 -4.79 -17.45 7.57
C LEU A 39 -4.82 -17.73 9.06
N ALA A 40 -3.79 -18.37 9.57
CA ALA A 40 -3.57 -18.34 11.00
C ALA A 40 -3.37 -16.88 11.41
N PRO A 41 -4.02 -16.43 12.46
CA PRO A 41 -3.95 -15.05 12.88
C PRO A 41 -2.53 -14.71 13.26
N ALA A 42 -2.07 -13.66 12.70
CA ALA A 42 -0.72 -13.21 12.92
C ALA A 42 -0.54 -12.57 14.28
N ILE A 43 -1.61 -11.99 14.83
CA ILE A 43 -1.59 -11.27 16.09
C ILE A 43 -2.77 -11.73 16.93
N TYR A 44 -2.46 -12.31 18.07
CA TYR A 44 -3.49 -12.79 18.99
C TYR A 44 -3.85 -11.75 20.04
N HIS A 45 -2.91 -10.90 20.41
CA HIS A 45 -3.10 -9.88 21.43
C HIS A 45 -2.49 -8.57 20.96
N ILE A 46 -3.25 -7.50 21.14
CA ILE A 46 -2.74 -6.15 20.96
C ILE A 46 -2.16 -5.69 22.30
N PRO A 47 -0.96 -5.11 22.35
CA PRO A 47 -0.43 -4.55 23.57
C PRO A 47 -1.36 -3.53 24.19
N ASP A 48 -1.45 -3.50 25.53
CA ASP A 48 -2.37 -2.60 26.25
C ASP A 48 -2.15 -1.12 25.89
N ASP A 49 -0.90 -0.71 25.75
CA ASP A 49 -0.51 0.64 25.35
C ASP A 49 -0.99 0.97 23.93
N GLU A 50 -0.76 0.07 22.97
CA GLU A 50 -1.23 0.27 21.59
C GLU A 50 -2.75 0.19 21.47
N TRP A 51 -3.39 -0.66 22.29
CA TRP A 51 -4.86 -0.72 22.32
C TRP A 51 -5.49 0.55 22.86
N ALA A 52 -4.94 1.10 23.95
CA ALA A 52 -5.40 2.37 24.49
C ALA A 52 -5.22 3.51 23.51
N ASP A 53 -4.09 3.54 22.83
CA ASP A 53 -3.80 4.54 21.81
C ASP A 53 -4.68 4.36 20.57
N TRP A 54 -4.93 3.11 20.16
CA TRP A 54 -5.87 2.83 19.08
C TRP A 54 -7.27 3.37 19.38
N GLN A 55 -7.78 3.12 20.57
CA GLN A 55 -9.09 3.65 20.96
C GLN A 55 -9.11 5.17 21.00
N ARG A 56 -8.03 5.78 21.49
CA ARG A 56 -7.94 7.21 21.68
C ARG A 56 -7.77 7.98 20.36
N TYR A 57 -6.92 7.51 19.47
CA TYR A 57 -6.52 8.27 18.27
C TYR A 57 -7.25 7.82 17.01
N VAL A 58 -7.50 6.53 16.84
CA VAL A 58 -8.05 5.97 15.61
C VAL A 58 -9.53 5.64 15.76
N GLY A 59 -9.93 4.98 16.84
CA GLY A 59 -11.33 4.67 17.09
C GLY A 59 -12.20 5.92 17.21
N SER A 60 -11.72 6.96 17.90
CA SER A 60 -12.41 8.26 17.98
C SER A 60 -12.50 8.92 16.60
N TYR A 61 -11.43 8.90 15.83
CA TYR A 61 -11.40 9.43 14.46
C TYR A 61 -12.49 8.81 13.57
N TYR A 62 -12.59 7.47 13.56
CA TYR A 62 -13.64 6.80 12.78
C TYR A 62 -15.05 7.11 13.26
N LEU A 63 -15.26 7.19 14.57
CA LEU A 63 -16.57 7.53 15.14
C LEU A 63 -17.00 8.96 14.79
N GLU A 64 -16.08 9.90 14.82
CA GLU A 64 -16.35 11.31 14.55
C GLU A 64 -16.53 11.62 13.07
N ASN A 65 -15.80 10.94 12.20
CA ASN A 65 -15.69 11.30 10.78
C ASN A 65 -16.49 10.41 9.82
N SER A 66 -16.88 9.20 10.21
CA SER A 66 -17.60 8.29 9.31
C SER A 66 -18.90 8.87 8.75
N ALA A 67 -19.70 9.56 9.59
CA ALA A 67 -20.93 10.21 9.12
C ALA A 67 -20.68 11.46 8.26
N PRO A 68 -19.80 12.40 8.64
CA PRO A 68 -19.39 13.51 7.77
C PRO A 68 -18.86 13.06 6.41
N PHE A 69 -18.00 12.07 6.35
CA PHE A 69 -17.48 11.53 5.09
C PHE A 69 -18.58 10.88 4.24
N GLY A 70 -19.51 10.16 4.86
CA GLY A 70 -20.67 9.63 4.15
C GLY A 70 -21.53 10.72 3.49
N VAL A 71 -21.76 11.84 4.17
CA VAL A 71 -22.48 12.99 3.62
C VAL A 71 -21.69 13.65 2.50
N LYS A 72 -20.39 13.82 2.66
CA LYS A 72 -19.48 14.38 1.63
C LYS A 72 -19.46 13.51 0.38
N ALA A 73 -19.30 12.20 0.53
CA ALA A 73 -19.30 11.24 -0.57
C ALA A 73 -20.65 11.24 -1.33
N ALA A 74 -21.80 11.27 -0.59
CA ALA A 74 -23.11 11.35 -1.18
C ALA A 74 -23.31 12.67 -1.97
N ALA A 75 -22.91 13.79 -1.41
CA ALA A 75 -23.01 15.09 -2.08
C ALA A 75 -22.18 15.12 -3.39
N ARG A 76 -20.98 14.56 -3.37
CA ARG A 76 -20.11 14.41 -4.54
C ARG A 76 -20.74 13.52 -5.60
N SER A 77 -21.27 12.36 -5.21
CA SER A 77 -21.94 11.43 -6.12
C SER A 77 -23.14 12.06 -6.81
N ILE A 78 -23.97 12.80 -6.07
CA ILE A 78 -25.11 13.54 -6.61
C ILE A 78 -24.63 14.62 -7.60
N SER A 79 -23.67 15.43 -7.20
CA SER A 79 -23.11 16.50 -8.03
C SER A 79 -22.58 15.94 -9.35
N SER A 80 -21.79 14.90 -9.30
CA SER A 80 -21.23 14.26 -10.49
C SER A 80 -22.31 13.61 -11.37
N ALA A 81 -23.32 12.97 -10.78
CA ALA A 81 -24.45 12.40 -11.53
C ALA A 81 -25.22 13.47 -12.33
N VAL A 82 -25.33 14.68 -11.78
CA VAL A 82 -26.03 15.81 -12.44
C VAL A 82 -25.14 16.51 -13.48
N THR A 83 -23.86 16.68 -13.18
CA THR A 83 -22.93 17.50 -14.00
C THR A 83 -22.21 16.74 -15.10
N THR A 84 -22.10 15.41 -14.98
CA THR A 84 -21.39 14.57 -15.95
C THR A 84 -22.37 14.00 -16.97
N PRO A 85 -22.35 14.48 -18.23
CA PRO A 85 -23.36 14.11 -19.23
C PRO A 85 -23.16 12.69 -19.80
N SER A 86 -22.01 12.09 -19.66
CA SER A 86 -21.68 10.76 -20.20
C SER A 86 -21.70 9.68 -19.14
N ASP A 87 -21.76 8.42 -19.57
CA ASP A 87 -21.72 7.24 -18.70
C ASP A 87 -20.40 7.11 -17.92
N TYR A 88 -19.37 7.79 -18.39
CA TYR A 88 -18.08 7.94 -17.71
C TYR A 88 -17.46 9.29 -18.03
N PRO A 89 -16.65 9.86 -17.14
CA PRO A 89 -15.98 11.13 -17.38
C PRO A 89 -15.02 11.02 -18.57
N PRO A 90 -14.88 12.06 -19.37
CA PRO A 90 -13.86 12.07 -20.40
C PRO A 90 -12.47 12.03 -19.76
N MET A 91 -11.59 11.21 -20.31
CA MET A 91 -10.17 11.13 -19.95
C MET A 91 -9.37 11.10 -21.25
N SER A 92 -8.48 12.04 -21.44
CA SER A 92 -7.55 12.06 -22.57
C SER A 92 -6.49 10.97 -22.44
N ASP A 93 -5.81 10.64 -23.53
CA ASP A 93 -4.70 9.70 -23.51
C ASP A 93 -3.50 10.25 -22.73
N ALA A 94 -3.31 11.56 -22.75
CA ALA A 94 -2.29 12.23 -21.95
C ALA A 94 -2.57 12.11 -20.44
N GLU A 95 -3.82 12.33 -20.00
CA GLU A 95 -4.22 12.14 -18.60
C GLU A 95 -4.07 10.69 -18.15
N PHE A 96 -4.47 9.74 -18.99
CA PHE A 96 -4.30 8.32 -18.70
C PHE A 96 -2.81 7.95 -18.56
N THR A 97 -1.97 8.44 -19.46
CA THR A 97 -0.52 8.24 -19.38
C THR A 97 0.06 8.86 -18.12
N ALA A 98 -0.33 10.09 -17.78
CA ALA A 98 0.15 10.76 -16.58
C ALA A 98 -0.23 9.98 -15.29
N LEU A 99 -1.47 9.46 -15.22
CA LEU A 99 -1.90 8.63 -14.09
C LEU A 99 -1.02 7.38 -13.91
N LEU A 100 -0.68 6.69 -15.00
CA LEU A 100 0.12 5.47 -14.92
C LEU A 100 1.62 5.72 -14.73
N CYS A 101 2.15 6.84 -15.22
CA CYS A 101 3.60 7.01 -15.38
C CYS A 101 4.21 8.13 -14.53
N GLU A 102 3.40 9.09 -14.05
CA GLU A 102 3.96 10.25 -13.34
C GLU A 102 3.67 10.24 -11.83
N GLY A 103 2.50 9.74 -11.42
CA GLY A 103 2.03 9.72 -10.03
C GLY A 103 2.16 8.36 -9.36
N LEU A 104 1.27 8.12 -8.42
CA LEU A 104 1.22 6.94 -7.56
C LEU A 104 1.33 5.60 -8.31
N TYR A 105 0.66 5.46 -9.45
CA TYR A 105 0.67 4.21 -10.22
C TYR A 105 1.99 3.94 -10.94
N SER A 106 2.88 4.94 -11.06
CA SER A 106 4.20 4.75 -11.65
C SER A 106 5.09 3.77 -10.88
N LYS A 107 4.72 3.45 -9.64
CA LYS A 107 5.32 2.38 -8.84
C LYS A 107 5.25 1.01 -9.51
N PHE A 108 4.31 0.82 -10.44
CA PHE A 108 4.07 -0.46 -11.12
C PHE A 108 4.70 -0.55 -12.51
N LEU A 109 5.46 0.47 -12.89
CA LEU A 109 6.26 0.41 -14.11
C LEU A 109 7.36 -0.66 -13.96
N SER A 110 7.43 -1.55 -14.94
CA SER A 110 8.39 -2.64 -14.94
C SER A 110 8.95 -2.89 -16.34
N PRO A 111 10.13 -3.51 -16.45
CA PRO A 111 10.67 -3.92 -17.75
C PRO A 111 9.72 -4.84 -18.50
N LEU A 112 9.71 -4.73 -19.81
CA LEU A 112 8.94 -5.60 -20.68
C LEU A 112 9.58 -6.99 -20.72
N ASP A 113 8.82 -8.03 -20.40
CA ASP A 113 9.26 -9.41 -20.51
C ASP A 113 9.05 -9.99 -21.92
N ALA A 114 9.60 -11.18 -22.18
CA ALA A 114 9.52 -11.82 -23.50
C ALA A 114 8.09 -12.20 -23.91
N ARG A 115 7.21 -12.53 -22.95
CA ARG A 115 5.81 -12.87 -23.19
C ARG A 115 5.06 -11.64 -23.67
N ASP A 116 5.18 -10.53 -22.94
CA ASP A 116 4.49 -9.30 -23.27
C ASP A 116 5.06 -8.66 -24.54
N ALA A 117 6.39 -8.76 -24.75
CA ALA A 117 7.01 -8.34 -26.00
C ALA A 117 6.46 -9.11 -27.22
N ALA A 118 6.15 -10.40 -27.07
CA ALA A 118 5.51 -11.18 -28.13
C ALA A 118 4.06 -10.75 -28.40
N VAL A 119 3.30 -10.41 -27.37
CA VAL A 119 1.92 -9.93 -27.49
C VAL A 119 1.89 -8.56 -28.19
N PHE A 120 2.78 -7.67 -27.80
CA PHE A 120 2.83 -6.28 -28.32
C PHE A 120 3.79 -6.09 -29.50
N LYS A 121 4.26 -7.16 -30.14
CA LYS A 121 5.32 -7.10 -31.17
C LYS A 121 5.07 -6.07 -32.28
N ASP A 122 3.81 -5.92 -32.72
CA ASP A 122 3.43 -5.01 -33.80
C ASP A 122 3.35 -3.54 -33.34
N HIS A 123 3.42 -3.29 -32.03
CA HIS A 123 3.41 -1.97 -31.40
C HIS A 123 4.77 -1.54 -30.84
N ILE A 124 5.75 -2.45 -30.80
CA ILE A 124 7.13 -2.16 -30.43
C ILE A 124 7.89 -1.75 -31.67
N THR A 125 7.87 -0.46 -31.96
CA THR A 125 8.46 0.11 -33.18
C THR A 125 9.52 1.17 -32.81
N ALA A 126 10.40 1.51 -33.76
CA ALA A 126 11.42 2.56 -33.58
C ALA A 126 12.25 2.37 -32.28
N THR A 127 12.71 1.14 -32.03
CA THR A 127 13.52 0.77 -30.85
C THR A 127 14.87 1.46 -30.79
N ASP A 128 15.28 2.11 -31.85
CA ASP A 128 16.42 3.03 -31.89
C ASP A 128 16.17 4.35 -31.17
N ARG A 129 14.90 4.79 -31.09
CA ARG A 129 14.46 6.05 -30.46
C ARG A 129 13.76 5.88 -29.13
N TYR A 130 13.12 4.75 -28.89
CA TYR A 130 12.30 4.52 -27.71
C TYR A 130 12.75 3.33 -26.90
N ASP A 131 12.67 3.46 -25.57
CA ASP A 131 12.66 2.36 -24.62
C ASP A 131 11.23 1.99 -24.32
N TYR A 132 10.97 0.70 -24.05
CA TYR A 132 9.65 0.16 -23.74
C TYR A 132 9.62 -0.45 -22.35
N CYS A 133 8.51 -0.20 -21.66
CA CYS A 133 8.20 -0.79 -20.37
C CYS A 133 6.70 -1.14 -20.32
N LYS A 134 6.27 -1.72 -19.21
CA LYS A 134 4.86 -2.06 -19.00
C LYS A 134 4.37 -1.57 -17.65
N SER A 135 3.05 -1.40 -17.55
CA SER A 135 2.32 -1.38 -16.30
C SER A 135 1.46 -2.65 -16.24
N ASP A 136 1.68 -3.49 -15.23
CA ASP A 136 1.18 -4.86 -15.16
C ASP A 136 0.22 -5.05 -13.97
N TYR A 137 -1.00 -5.46 -14.27
CA TYR A 137 -2.06 -5.77 -13.30
C TYR A 137 -2.60 -7.19 -13.49
N THR A 138 -1.75 -8.11 -13.95
CA THR A 138 -2.11 -9.53 -14.11
C THR A 138 -2.39 -10.22 -12.79
N CYS A 139 -1.99 -9.65 -11.65
CA CYS A 139 -2.40 -10.09 -10.31
C CYS A 139 -3.94 -10.19 -10.17
N MET A 140 -4.70 -9.36 -10.91
CA MET A 140 -6.17 -9.42 -10.90
C MET A 140 -6.74 -10.74 -11.45
N ARG A 141 -5.94 -11.61 -12.06
CA ARG A 141 -6.37 -12.95 -12.51
C ARG A 141 -6.75 -13.89 -11.36
N VAL A 142 -6.34 -13.61 -10.14
CA VAL A 142 -6.77 -14.41 -8.99
C VAL A 142 -8.25 -14.17 -8.65
N VAL A 143 -8.81 -13.03 -9.08
CA VAL A 143 -10.21 -12.66 -8.86
C VAL A 143 -11.08 -13.28 -9.96
N LYS A 144 -11.85 -14.30 -9.62
CA LYS A 144 -12.75 -15.01 -10.53
C LYS A 144 -14.22 -14.76 -10.24
N GLU A 145 -14.53 -14.33 -9.02
CA GLU A 145 -15.88 -14.00 -8.58
C GLU A 145 -15.97 -12.56 -8.13
N THR A 146 -16.92 -11.85 -8.70
CA THR A 146 -17.21 -10.44 -8.41
C THR A 146 -18.60 -10.29 -7.81
N TRP A 147 -18.86 -9.14 -7.22
CA TRP A 147 -20.21 -8.78 -6.82
C TRP A 147 -21.14 -8.72 -8.03
N PRO A 148 -22.45 -9.00 -7.86
CA PRO A 148 -23.39 -9.04 -8.98
C PRO A 148 -23.40 -7.74 -9.80
N GLY A 149 -23.20 -7.87 -11.11
CA GLY A 149 -23.17 -6.74 -12.06
C GLY A 149 -21.92 -5.87 -11.96
N GLU A 150 -20.88 -6.31 -11.28
CA GLU A 150 -19.57 -5.70 -11.29
C GLU A 150 -18.59 -6.55 -12.07
N ALA A 151 -17.63 -5.89 -12.70
CA ALA A 151 -16.65 -6.54 -13.56
C ALA A 151 -15.22 -6.22 -13.14
N VAL A 152 -14.33 -7.14 -13.44
CA VAL A 152 -12.88 -7.01 -13.29
C VAL A 152 -12.19 -7.61 -14.50
N ALA A 153 -11.06 -7.03 -14.87
CA ALA A 153 -10.16 -7.62 -15.84
C ALA A 153 -8.71 -7.45 -15.35
N ALA A 154 -7.91 -8.47 -15.53
CA ALA A 154 -6.46 -8.32 -15.47
C ALA A 154 -6.01 -7.56 -16.73
N SER A 155 -4.94 -6.78 -16.63
CA SER A 155 -4.52 -5.94 -17.75
C SER A 155 -3.01 -5.74 -17.79
N VAL A 156 -2.50 -5.46 -18.99
CA VAL A 156 -1.13 -5.00 -19.21
C VAL A 156 -1.18 -3.83 -20.17
N ALA A 157 -0.51 -2.74 -19.82
CA ALA A 157 -0.33 -1.58 -20.69
C ALA A 157 1.11 -1.50 -21.17
N LEU A 158 1.30 -1.41 -22.49
CA LEU A 158 2.58 -1.13 -23.12
C LEU A 158 2.84 0.37 -23.12
N ILE A 159 4.00 0.75 -22.62
CA ILE A 159 4.42 2.13 -22.44
C ILE A 159 5.74 2.33 -23.17
N ARG A 160 5.88 3.47 -23.85
CA ARG A 160 7.17 3.88 -24.43
C ARG A 160 7.66 5.19 -23.84
N ARG A 161 8.96 5.41 -23.87
CA ARG A 161 9.64 6.64 -23.48
C ARG A 161 10.76 6.93 -24.48
N PRO A 162 11.00 8.19 -24.87
CA PRO A 162 12.17 8.54 -25.68
C PRO A 162 13.47 8.14 -24.95
N LYS A 163 14.44 7.61 -25.66
CA LYS A 163 15.77 7.30 -25.09
C LYS A 163 16.43 8.58 -24.59
N ASN A 164 17.11 8.47 -23.45
CA ASN A 164 17.79 9.59 -22.79
C ASN A 164 16.85 10.75 -22.36
N ASP A 165 15.55 10.48 -22.25
CA ASP A 165 14.58 11.45 -21.77
C ASP A 165 14.77 11.72 -20.26
N GLN A 166 14.92 13.01 -19.91
CA GLN A 166 15.04 13.49 -18.54
C GLN A 166 13.73 14.12 -18.04
N GLU A 167 12.74 14.27 -18.93
CA GLU A 167 11.46 14.94 -18.65
C GLU A 167 10.31 13.96 -18.36
N PHE A 168 10.60 12.65 -18.36
CA PHE A 168 9.60 11.59 -18.13
C PHE A 168 8.45 11.62 -19.16
N ASN A 169 8.75 11.87 -20.44
CA ASN A 169 7.76 11.91 -21.53
C ASN A 169 7.30 10.50 -21.93
N TYR A 170 6.56 9.87 -21.05
CA TYR A 170 5.95 8.56 -21.27
C TYR A 170 4.74 8.66 -22.20
N GLU A 171 4.43 7.56 -22.88
CA GLU A 171 3.22 7.41 -23.69
C GLU A 171 2.72 5.96 -23.58
N VAL A 172 1.46 5.78 -23.23
CA VAL A 172 0.79 4.47 -23.30
C VAL A 172 0.37 4.23 -24.73
N VAL A 173 0.97 3.23 -25.38
CA VAL A 173 0.78 2.98 -26.83
C VAL A 173 -0.21 1.86 -27.13
N ALA A 174 -0.35 0.89 -26.23
CA ALA A 174 -1.26 -0.22 -26.40
C ALA A 174 -1.62 -0.85 -25.06
N LEU A 175 -2.70 -1.60 -24.99
CA LEU A 175 -3.07 -2.39 -23.82
C LEU A 175 -3.84 -3.66 -24.21
N ILE A 176 -3.82 -4.65 -23.30
CA ILE A 176 -4.64 -5.84 -23.36
C ILE A 176 -5.41 -6.01 -22.05
N LEU A 177 -6.54 -6.69 -22.14
CA LEU A 177 -7.32 -7.19 -21.01
C LEU A 177 -7.34 -8.72 -21.02
N GLN A 178 -7.45 -9.31 -19.83
CA GLN A 178 -7.65 -10.74 -19.65
C GLN A 178 -8.83 -10.92 -18.71
N VAL A 179 -9.90 -11.54 -19.22
CA VAL A 179 -11.19 -11.68 -18.54
C VAL A 179 -11.45 -13.14 -18.23
N TRP A 180 -11.93 -13.43 -17.03
CA TRP A 180 -12.32 -14.79 -16.65
C TRP A 180 -13.62 -15.19 -17.35
N ASP A 181 -13.55 -16.21 -18.21
CA ASP A 181 -14.71 -16.86 -18.84
C ASP A 181 -15.21 -17.98 -17.90
N LYS A 182 -16.35 -17.74 -17.24
CA LYS A 182 -16.92 -18.67 -16.26
C LYS A 182 -17.35 -20.00 -16.90
N ASP A 183 -17.80 -19.97 -18.14
CA ASP A 183 -18.29 -21.14 -18.86
C ASP A 183 -17.12 -22.04 -19.28
N LYS A 184 -16.07 -21.44 -19.81
CA LYS A 184 -14.86 -22.14 -20.25
C LYS A 184 -13.86 -22.38 -19.13
N LYS A 185 -14.05 -21.76 -17.95
CA LYS A 185 -13.12 -21.79 -16.80
C LYS A 185 -11.68 -21.46 -17.19
N GLN A 186 -11.53 -20.44 -18.03
CA GLN A 186 -10.23 -19.96 -18.48
C GLN A 186 -10.23 -18.45 -18.68
N PHE A 187 -9.04 -17.84 -18.69
CA PHE A 187 -8.90 -16.44 -19.09
C PHE A 187 -8.93 -16.31 -20.60
N VAL A 188 -9.73 -15.36 -21.08
CA VAL A 188 -9.79 -14.94 -22.48
C VAL A 188 -9.05 -13.61 -22.58
N GLN A 189 -8.06 -13.54 -23.46
CA GLN A 189 -7.32 -12.32 -23.74
C GLN A 189 -8.05 -11.53 -24.84
N SER A 190 -8.13 -10.22 -24.65
CA SER A 190 -8.64 -9.31 -25.66
C SER A 190 -7.72 -9.19 -26.88
N GLU A 191 -8.20 -8.57 -27.94
CA GLU A 191 -7.35 -7.95 -28.94
C GLU A 191 -6.45 -6.86 -28.28
N VAL A 192 -5.36 -6.51 -28.95
CA VAL A 192 -4.52 -5.38 -28.52
C VAL A 192 -5.22 -4.09 -28.89
N PHE A 193 -5.55 -3.27 -27.89
CA PHE A 193 -6.20 -1.98 -28.07
C PHE A 193 -5.19 -0.84 -28.14
N THR A 194 -5.50 0.14 -28.96
CA THR A 194 -4.75 1.39 -29.14
C THR A 194 -5.72 2.57 -29.13
N SER A 195 -5.23 3.79 -29.10
CA SER A 195 -6.07 5.00 -29.16
C SER A 195 -6.95 5.10 -30.41
N ALA A 196 -6.65 4.35 -31.46
CA ALA A 196 -7.47 4.27 -32.68
C ALA A 196 -8.74 3.41 -32.54
N ASP A 197 -8.83 2.59 -31.48
CA ASP A 197 -9.90 1.59 -31.32
C ASP A 197 -11.13 2.14 -30.56
N GLY A 198 -11.29 3.45 -30.48
CA GLY A 198 -12.51 4.15 -30.06
C GLY A 198 -13.05 3.75 -28.69
N GLU A 199 -14.26 3.17 -28.65
CA GLU A 199 -14.94 2.80 -27.40
C GLU A 199 -14.20 1.69 -26.65
N ALA A 200 -13.65 0.72 -27.36
CA ALA A 200 -12.88 -0.37 -26.74
C ALA A 200 -11.68 0.17 -25.96
N TRP A 201 -10.91 1.09 -26.54
CA TRP A 201 -9.79 1.77 -25.89
C TRP A 201 -10.25 2.58 -24.68
N ARG A 202 -11.31 3.39 -24.85
CA ARG A 202 -11.82 4.25 -23.77
C ARG A 202 -12.23 3.44 -22.54
N VAL A 203 -12.95 2.33 -22.73
CA VAL A 203 -13.39 1.48 -21.62
C VAL A 203 -12.25 0.66 -21.05
N ALA A 204 -11.37 0.12 -21.88
CA ALA A 204 -10.26 -0.70 -21.43
C ALA A 204 -9.30 0.07 -20.49
N ARG A 205 -9.09 1.38 -20.71
CA ARG A 205 -8.31 2.24 -19.81
C ARG A 205 -8.84 2.25 -18.38
N TYR A 206 -10.15 2.22 -18.18
CA TYR A 206 -10.75 2.17 -16.85
C TYR A 206 -10.49 0.83 -16.17
N PHE A 207 -10.44 -0.29 -16.89
CA PHE A 207 -10.02 -1.58 -16.32
C PHE A 207 -8.55 -1.61 -15.94
N VAL A 208 -7.68 -0.91 -16.67
CA VAL A 208 -6.28 -0.73 -16.28
C VAL A 208 -6.19 0.05 -14.97
N LEU A 209 -6.92 1.17 -14.84
CA LEU A 209 -6.96 1.96 -13.60
C LEU A 209 -7.60 1.19 -12.44
N GLN A 210 -8.62 0.36 -12.70
CA GLN A 210 -9.19 -0.52 -11.70
C GLN A 210 -8.14 -1.53 -11.18
N GLY A 211 -7.36 -2.11 -12.06
CA GLY A 211 -6.25 -2.98 -11.68
C GLY A 211 -5.22 -2.24 -10.82
N ALA A 212 -4.89 -1.01 -11.20
CA ALA A 212 -3.95 -0.17 -10.48
C ALA A 212 -4.42 0.14 -9.05
N ILE A 213 -5.67 0.56 -8.88
CA ILE A 213 -6.21 0.91 -7.56
C ILE A 213 -6.38 -0.30 -6.65
N HIS A 214 -6.76 -1.47 -7.19
CA HIS A 214 -6.81 -2.70 -6.42
C HIS A 214 -5.40 -3.15 -6.00
N ARG A 215 -4.42 -3.05 -6.89
CA ARG A 215 -3.03 -3.38 -6.58
C ARG A 215 -2.46 -2.48 -5.49
N ILE A 216 -2.71 -1.15 -5.54
CA ILE A 216 -2.31 -0.23 -4.47
C ILE A 216 -2.90 -0.67 -3.13
N ASN A 217 -4.21 -0.87 -3.07
CA ASN A 217 -4.91 -1.08 -1.80
C ASN A 217 -4.68 -2.47 -1.19
N LEU A 218 -4.64 -3.51 -2.02
CA LEU A 218 -4.68 -4.90 -1.56
C LEU A 218 -3.33 -5.62 -1.64
N ILE A 219 -2.36 -5.06 -2.35
CA ILE A 219 -1.05 -5.67 -2.52
C ILE A 219 0.05 -4.74 -2.02
N ASP A 220 0.21 -3.59 -2.64
CA ASP A 220 1.32 -2.68 -2.35
C ASP A 220 1.22 -2.08 -0.94
N HIS A 221 0.00 -1.73 -0.53
CA HIS A 221 -0.28 -1.19 0.80
C HIS A 221 -0.11 -2.26 1.89
N THR A 222 -0.57 -3.48 1.64
CA THR A 222 -0.38 -4.59 2.58
C THR A 222 1.09 -5.00 2.71
N GLU A 223 1.91 -4.81 1.67
CA GLU A 223 3.37 -4.98 1.73
C GLU A 223 4.03 -4.02 2.72
N VAL A 224 3.46 -2.84 2.95
CA VAL A 224 3.93 -1.91 3.98
C VAL A 224 3.43 -2.31 5.37
N HIS A 225 2.17 -2.67 5.48
CA HIS A 225 1.51 -2.96 6.75
C HIS A 225 2.02 -4.21 7.45
N PHE A 226 1.99 -5.36 6.78
CA PHE A 226 2.24 -6.65 7.44
C PHE A 226 3.68 -6.89 7.87
N PRO A 227 4.70 -6.54 7.07
CA PRO A 227 6.07 -6.59 7.57
C PRO A 227 6.29 -5.66 8.76
N SER A 228 5.70 -4.46 8.76
CA SER A 228 5.82 -3.50 9.87
C SER A 228 5.29 -4.06 11.18
N ASP A 229 4.12 -4.71 11.14
CA ASP A 229 3.56 -5.32 12.34
C ASP A 229 4.43 -6.47 12.88
N THR A 230 4.96 -7.29 11.98
CA THR A 230 5.87 -8.38 12.33
C THR A 230 7.15 -7.84 12.99
N ILE A 231 7.74 -6.79 12.40
CA ILE A 231 8.92 -6.12 12.95
C ILE A 231 8.60 -5.50 14.31
N ASN A 232 7.44 -4.83 14.45
CA ASN A 232 6.99 -4.23 15.70
C ASN A 232 6.88 -5.28 16.82
N ALA A 233 6.11 -6.35 16.56
CA ALA A 233 5.88 -7.40 17.53
C ALA A 233 7.20 -8.07 18.01
N ILE A 234 8.09 -8.38 17.06
CA ILE A 234 9.40 -9.00 17.37
C ILE A 234 10.29 -8.01 18.10
N SER A 235 10.39 -6.77 17.64
CA SER A 235 11.27 -5.77 18.27
C SER A 235 10.88 -5.51 19.71
N LYS A 236 9.60 -5.34 20.00
CA LYS A 236 9.11 -5.13 21.38
C LYS A 236 9.22 -6.39 22.25
N THR A 237 9.23 -7.59 21.67
CA THR A 237 9.38 -8.85 22.40
C THR A 237 10.83 -9.16 22.73
N VAL A 238 11.74 -8.90 21.79
CA VAL A 238 13.13 -9.37 21.84
C VAL A 238 14.10 -8.33 22.37
N LEU A 239 13.92 -7.05 21.98
CA LEU A 239 14.87 -6.00 22.35
C LEU A 239 14.57 -5.43 23.74
N PRO A 240 15.60 -5.23 24.59
CA PRO A 240 15.47 -4.47 25.81
C PRO A 240 14.96 -3.05 25.54
N LYS A 241 14.21 -2.48 26.49
CA LYS A 241 13.63 -1.14 26.36
C LYS A 241 14.64 -0.04 26.04
N ASP A 242 15.86 -0.19 26.50
CA ASP A 242 16.93 0.78 26.34
C ASP A 242 17.83 0.50 25.13
N ASN A 243 17.55 -0.56 24.36
CA ASN A 243 18.26 -0.85 23.13
C ASN A 243 18.02 0.27 22.12
N LEU A 244 19.07 0.82 21.51
CA LEU A 244 18.97 1.97 20.61
C LEU A 244 18.12 1.68 19.36
N VAL A 245 18.12 0.44 18.88
CA VAL A 245 17.26 0.06 17.73
C VAL A 245 15.79 0.14 18.12
N LEU A 246 15.40 -0.34 19.31
CA LEU A 246 14.00 -0.20 19.77
C LEU A 246 13.64 1.25 20.03
N CYS A 247 14.52 2.02 20.69
CA CYS A 247 14.30 3.44 20.92
C CYS A 247 14.10 4.24 19.62
N LEU A 248 14.82 3.84 18.57
CA LEU A 248 14.69 4.46 17.24
C LEU A 248 13.40 4.05 16.52
N LEU A 249 13.07 2.76 16.52
CA LEU A 249 11.97 2.22 15.69
C LEU A 249 10.59 2.42 16.30
N GLN A 250 10.48 2.47 17.62
CA GLN A 250 9.18 2.45 18.31
C GLN A 250 8.19 3.51 17.82
N PRO A 251 8.55 4.80 17.63
CA PRO A 251 7.63 5.79 17.13
C PRO A 251 7.24 5.59 15.65
N HIS A 252 8.02 4.83 14.89
CA HIS A 252 7.73 4.50 13.49
C HIS A 252 6.95 3.21 13.30
N LEU A 253 6.78 2.43 14.37
CA LEU A 253 6.01 1.19 14.38
C LEU A 253 4.73 1.31 15.21
N TRP A 254 4.44 2.49 15.73
CA TRP A 254 3.27 2.77 16.54
C TRP A 254 1.96 2.51 15.77
N LEU A 255 1.02 1.82 16.40
CA LEU A 255 -0.30 1.43 15.89
C LEU A 255 -0.32 0.43 14.71
N THR A 256 0.82 -0.06 14.24
CA THR A 256 0.86 -1.02 13.13
C THR A 256 0.06 -2.30 13.44
N ILE A 257 0.08 -2.75 14.68
CA ILE A 257 -0.58 -3.99 15.12
C ILE A 257 -2.12 -3.84 15.16
N PRO A 258 -2.69 -2.86 15.87
CA PRO A 258 -4.14 -2.72 15.92
C PRO A 258 -4.77 -2.30 14.60
N VAL A 259 -4.08 -1.51 13.78
CA VAL A 259 -4.55 -1.13 12.43
C VAL A 259 -4.74 -2.37 11.57
N ASN A 260 -3.72 -3.23 11.46
CA ASN A 260 -3.81 -4.43 10.65
C ASN A 260 -4.91 -5.38 11.11
N ASN A 261 -5.06 -5.55 12.42
CA ASN A 261 -6.11 -6.38 12.98
C ASN A 261 -7.51 -5.87 12.59
N THR A 262 -7.72 -4.56 12.67
CA THR A 262 -9.03 -3.96 12.40
C THR A 262 -9.35 -3.86 10.91
N VAL A 263 -8.38 -3.42 10.12
CA VAL A 263 -8.61 -3.10 8.70
C VAL A 263 -8.63 -4.35 7.83
N LEU A 264 -7.77 -5.32 8.12
CA LEU A 264 -7.45 -6.38 7.18
C LEU A 264 -7.87 -7.78 7.66
N GLU A 265 -7.87 -8.07 8.96
CA GLU A 265 -8.00 -9.44 9.44
C GLU A 265 -9.41 -9.85 9.89
N GLY A 266 -10.21 -8.97 10.41
CA GLY A 266 -11.50 -9.33 10.99
C GLY A 266 -12.56 -9.71 9.95
N GLN A 267 -13.57 -10.49 10.35
CA GLN A 267 -14.79 -10.66 9.55
C GLN A 267 -15.49 -9.33 9.24
N ARG A 268 -15.26 -8.36 10.12
CA ARG A 268 -15.76 -6.98 10.03
C ARG A 268 -14.73 -6.04 9.42
N SER A 269 -13.67 -6.60 8.81
CA SER A 269 -12.62 -5.79 8.21
C SER A 269 -13.17 -4.88 7.13
N LEU A 270 -12.53 -3.73 6.98
CA LEU A 270 -12.96 -2.70 6.04
C LEU A 270 -12.83 -3.12 4.57
N ILE A 271 -11.97 -4.10 4.27
CA ILE A 271 -11.81 -4.62 2.90
C ILE A 271 -12.95 -5.53 2.43
N ASN A 272 -13.78 -6.03 3.35
CA ASN A 272 -14.90 -6.89 3.02
C ASN A 272 -16.21 -6.10 3.00
N ARG A 273 -16.98 -6.20 1.93
CA ARG A 273 -18.38 -5.81 1.99
C ARG A 273 -19.15 -6.77 2.88
N ASN A 274 -19.71 -6.26 3.94
CA ASN A 274 -20.46 -7.03 4.93
C ASN A 274 -21.52 -6.17 5.58
N THR A 275 -22.35 -6.74 6.45
CA THR A 275 -23.41 -6.01 7.17
C THR A 275 -22.91 -4.88 8.06
N TRP A 276 -21.65 -4.91 8.47
CA TRP A 276 -21.04 -3.88 9.32
C TRP A 276 -20.38 -2.78 8.49
N TYR A 277 -19.82 -3.15 7.33
CA TYR A 277 -19.17 -2.23 6.44
C TYR A 277 -19.62 -2.49 4.98
N PRO A 278 -20.80 -1.98 4.60
CA PRO A 278 -21.35 -2.20 3.27
C PRO A 278 -20.63 -1.41 2.14
N TRP A 279 -19.80 -0.47 2.52
CA TRP A 279 -19.23 0.53 1.62
C TRP A 279 -17.83 0.16 1.10
N SER A 280 -17.36 -1.07 1.32
CA SER A 280 -16.10 -1.52 0.75
C SER A 280 -16.18 -1.53 -0.78
N PRO A 281 -15.29 -0.82 -1.48
CA PRO A 281 -15.41 -0.62 -2.93
C PRO A 281 -14.82 -1.76 -3.75
N PHE A 282 -14.26 -2.80 -3.11
CA PHE A 282 -13.61 -3.86 -3.85
C PHE A 282 -14.60 -4.75 -4.58
N VAL A 283 -14.36 -4.96 -5.89
CA VAL A 283 -15.25 -5.75 -6.76
C VAL A 283 -15.19 -7.25 -6.49
N ALA A 284 -14.10 -7.73 -5.90
CA ALA A 284 -13.92 -9.13 -5.57
C ALA A 284 -14.88 -9.55 -4.46
N LYS A 285 -15.60 -10.67 -4.64
CA LYS A 285 -16.60 -11.14 -3.70
C LYS A 285 -15.98 -12.04 -2.63
N GLY A 286 -16.20 -11.73 -1.36
CA GLY A 286 -15.83 -12.59 -0.23
C GLY A 286 -14.35 -13.01 -0.25
N ASP A 287 -14.10 -14.31 -0.41
CA ASP A 287 -12.75 -14.87 -0.38
C ASP A 287 -11.85 -14.48 -1.56
N GLU A 288 -12.41 -13.95 -2.64
CA GLU A 288 -11.63 -13.49 -3.78
C GLU A 288 -10.77 -12.25 -3.47
N VAL A 289 -11.27 -11.31 -2.65
CA VAL A 289 -10.48 -10.16 -2.16
C VAL A 289 -9.21 -10.65 -1.48
N ARG A 290 -9.33 -11.71 -0.70
CA ARG A 290 -8.25 -12.28 0.10
C ARG A 290 -7.15 -12.93 -0.72
N LYS A 291 -7.47 -13.36 -1.94
CA LYS A 291 -6.48 -13.94 -2.85
C LYS A 291 -5.47 -12.92 -3.36
N LEU A 292 -5.78 -11.62 -3.25
CA LEU A 292 -4.84 -10.54 -3.58
C LEU A 292 -3.86 -10.24 -2.44
N LEU A 293 -4.30 -10.36 -1.19
CA LEU A 293 -3.49 -10.02 -0.02
C LEU A 293 -2.14 -10.75 0.07
N PRO A 294 -2.05 -12.07 -0.24
CA PRO A 294 -0.78 -12.80 -0.15
C PRO A 294 0.33 -12.25 -1.02
N PHE A 295 0.01 -11.55 -2.10
CA PHE A 295 1.04 -10.89 -2.93
C PHE A 295 1.76 -9.78 -2.18
N GLY A 296 1.08 -9.04 -1.31
CA GLY A 296 1.69 -8.06 -0.42
C GLY A 296 2.23 -8.64 0.88
N TRP A 297 1.75 -9.82 1.27
CA TRP A 297 2.17 -10.49 2.50
C TRP A 297 3.39 -11.39 2.33
N PHE A 298 3.83 -11.60 1.10
CA PHE A 298 4.97 -12.44 0.82
C PHE A 298 6.20 -11.99 1.63
N GLY A 299 6.79 -12.93 2.34
CA GLY A 299 7.91 -12.65 3.20
C GLY A 299 7.56 -12.06 4.57
N SER A 300 6.30 -12.13 5.01
CA SER A 300 5.87 -11.79 6.36
C SER A 300 5.46 -13.03 7.16
N ARG A 301 5.30 -12.88 8.47
CA ARG A 301 4.82 -13.98 9.33
C ARG A 301 3.41 -14.47 8.97
N TYR A 302 2.55 -13.61 8.43
CA TYR A 302 1.23 -13.99 7.94
C TYR A 302 1.32 -15.06 6.87
N TYR A 303 2.29 -14.89 6.00
CA TYR A 303 2.50 -15.79 4.89
C TYR A 303 3.07 -17.14 5.33
N ALA A 304 3.96 -17.12 6.32
CA ALA A 304 4.58 -18.32 6.89
C ALA A 304 3.68 -19.06 7.89
N ALA A 305 2.55 -18.47 8.31
CA ALA A 305 1.64 -19.08 9.27
C ALA A 305 0.94 -20.32 8.70
N GLU A 306 0.63 -21.29 9.59
CA GLU A 306 -0.16 -22.47 9.22
C GLU A 306 -1.53 -22.05 8.68
N GLY A 307 -1.90 -22.57 7.51
CA GLY A 307 -3.13 -22.21 6.81
C GLY A 307 -3.03 -20.95 5.94
N ALA A 308 -1.86 -20.34 5.86
CA ALA A 308 -1.62 -19.29 4.86
C ALA A 308 -1.89 -19.81 3.44
N PRO A 309 -2.35 -18.95 2.52
CA PRO A 309 -2.42 -19.32 1.11
C PRO A 309 -1.05 -19.80 0.63
N GLY A 310 -1.04 -20.72 -0.31
CA GLY A 310 0.20 -21.26 -0.87
C GLY A 310 1.13 -20.15 -1.39
N ASP A 311 2.41 -20.46 -1.52
CA ASP A 311 3.45 -19.54 -1.98
C ASP A 311 3.04 -18.84 -3.30
N PRO A 312 2.76 -17.53 -3.31
CA PRO A 312 2.32 -16.84 -4.52
C PRO A 312 3.39 -16.86 -5.62
N SER A 313 4.68 -17.01 -5.28
CA SER A 313 5.75 -17.12 -6.28
C SER A 313 5.64 -18.39 -7.13
N LYS A 314 4.83 -19.36 -6.69
CA LYS A 314 4.51 -20.59 -7.46
C LYS A 314 3.31 -20.40 -8.38
N ASP A 315 2.56 -19.31 -8.27
CA ASP A 315 1.52 -18.99 -9.23
C ASP A 315 2.21 -18.59 -10.56
N PRO A 316 1.87 -19.23 -11.68
CA PRO A 316 2.48 -18.92 -12.99
C PRO A 316 2.19 -17.49 -13.46
N TYR A 317 1.31 -16.78 -12.79
CA TYR A 317 0.96 -15.36 -13.06
C TYR A 317 1.50 -14.40 -12.01
N PHE A 318 2.22 -14.91 -11.05
CA PHE A 318 2.94 -14.10 -10.10
C PHE A 318 4.21 -13.58 -10.78
N ASP A 319 4.11 -12.41 -11.36
CA ASP A 319 5.29 -11.62 -11.64
C ASP A 319 5.71 -10.98 -10.30
N GLU A 320 6.91 -11.27 -9.87
CA GLU A 320 7.47 -10.66 -8.67
C GLU A 320 7.27 -9.15 -8.78
N ILE A 321 6.56 -8.57 -7.82
CA ILE A 321 6.28 -7.14 -7.80
C ILE A 321 7.60 -6.43 -7.56
N ASN A 322 8.30 -6.14 -8.63
CA ASN A 322 9.51 -5.35 -8.60
C ASN A 322 9.11 -3.89 -8.45
N SER A 323 9.00 -3.44 -7.20
CA SER A 323 8.90 -2.04 -6.91
C SER A 323 10.20 -1.35 -7.32
N SER A 324 10.08 -0.25 -8.04
CA SER A 324 11.21 0.64 -8.35
C SER A 324 11.66 1.48 -7.15
N TYR A 325 11.10 1.20 -5.97
CA TYR A 325 11.31 2.00 -4.77
C TYR A 325 11.89 1.16 -3.64
N PRO A 326 12.49 1.81 -2.63
CA PRO A 326 12.83 1.13 -1.39
C PRO A 326 11.60 0.38 -0.89
N SER A 327 11.76 -0.90 -0.65
CA SER A 327 10.70 -1.78 -0.16
C SER A 327 11.28 -2.67 0.92
N TYR A 328 10.42 -3.40 1.63
CA TYR A 328 10.89 -4.42 2.56
C TYR A 328 11.67 -5.58 1.89
N LYS A 329 12.05 -5.44 0.65
CA LYS A 329 13.03 -6.33 0.00
C LYS A 329 14.44 -6.13 0.54
N PHE A 330 14.69 -5.00 1.22
CA PHE A 330 16.00 -4.63 1.80
C PHE A 330 17.16 -4.64 0.81
N ASP A 331 16.85 -4.60 -0.47
CA ASP A 331 17.84 -4.53 -1.54
C ASP A 331 18.23 -3.08 -1.83
N PRO A 332 19.49 -2.78 -2.16
CA PRO A 332 19.85 -1.46 -2.65
C PRO A 332 19.10 -1.19 -3.96
N ILE A 333 18.43 -0.03 -4.02
CA ILE A 333 17.54 0.29 -5.11
C ILE A 333 18.22 1.22 -6.09
N PRO A 334 18.23 0.86 -7.34
CA PRO A 334 17.94 1.83 -8.37
C PRO A 334 16.53 1.62 -8.90
N PRO A 335 15.73 2.69 -9.12
CA PRO A 335 14.49 2.56 -9.85
C PRO A 335 14.77 1.95 -11.22
N GLN A 336 14.14 0.81 -11.51
CA GLN A 336 14.30 0.16 -12.80
C GLN A 336 13.73 1.04 -13.92
N ILE A 337 12.60 1.71 -13.62
CA ILE A 337 11.94 2.64 -14.53
C ILE A 337 11.76 3.97 -13.77
N PRO A 338 12.44 5.05 -14.17
CA PRO A 338 12.38 6.34 -13.49
C PRO A 338 10.99 6.96 -13.54
N SER A 339 10.57 7.61 -12.46
CA SER A 339 9.34 8.41 -12.42
C SER A 339 9.49 9.55 -11.42
N ARG A 340 8.69 10.61 -11.58
CA ARG A 340 8.69 11.74 -10.64
C ARG A 340 8.26 11.32 -9.24
N TYR A 341 7.27 10.44 -9.15
CA TYR A 341 6.84 9.90 -7.85
C TYR A 341 7.94 9.06 -7.18
N GLY A 342 8.65 8.26 -7.95
CA GLY A 342 9.80 7.51 -7.47
C GLY A 342 10.93 8.41 -7.00
N ASP A 343 11.25 9.47 -7.75
CA ASP A 343 12.27 10.44 -7.35
C ASP A 343 11.88 11.17 -6.06
N PHE A 344 10.59 11.52 -5.91
CA PHE A 344 10.07 12.09 -4.67
C PHE A 344 10.29 11.14 -3.48
N LEU A 345 9.80 9.92 -3.59
CA LEU A 345 9.94 8.93 -2.52
C LEU A 345 11.41 8.66 -2.17
N ASN A 346 12.26 8.49 -3.17
CA ASN A 346 13.68 8.20 -2.99
C ASN A 346 14.45 9.38 -2.37
N SER A 347 14.03 10.62 -2.62
CA SER A 347 14.70 11.80 -2.06
C SER A 347 14.69 11.82 -0.53
N TYR A 348 13.64 11.27 0.10
CA TYR A 348 13.54 11.15 1.55
C TYR A 348 14.39 10.01 2.15
N PHE A 349 14.84 9.06 1.33
CA PHE A 349 15.63 7.94 1.86
C PHE A 349 17.01 8.39 2.39
N ALA A 350 17.64 9.34 1.74
CA ALA A 350 18.98 9.81 2.13
C ALA A 350 19.03 10.45 3.54
N PRO A 351 18.15 11.42 3.91
CA PRO A 351 18.13 11.96 5.28
C PRO A 351 17.74 10.90 6.32
N VAL A 352 16.80 10.00 6.02
CA VAL A 352 16.46 8.88 6.93
C VAL A 352 17.67 7.99 7.16
N ARG A 353 18.38 7.60 6.09
CA ARG A 353 19.60 6.79 6.17
C ARG A 353 20.73 7.48 6.94
N LYS A 354 20.91 8.77 6.75
CA LYS A 354 21.90 9.57 7.51
C LYS A 354 21.61 9.53 9.00
N PHE A 355 20.33 9.69 9.37
CA PHE A 355 19.88 9.63 10.75
C PHE A 355 20.09 8.26 11.38
N THR A 356 19.61 7.19 10.73
CA THR A 356 19.80 5.83 11.23
C THR A 356 21.27 5.44 11.35
N ARG A 357 22.12 5.90 10.41
CA ARG A 357 23.56 5.72 10.47
C ARG A 357 24.14 6.37 11.71
N GLY A 358 23.75 7.62 11.99
CA GLY A 358 24.17 8.34 13.20
C GLY A 358 23.82 7.57 14.46
N VAL A 359 22.60 7.03 14.58
CA VAL A 359 22.18 6.24 15.74
C VAL A 359 23.00 4.95 15.87
N VAL A 360 23.21 4.21 14.77
CA VAL A 360 23.98 2.96 14.76
C VAL A 360 25.43 3.17 15.18
N GLU A 361 26.03 4.32 14.86
CA GLU A 361 27.40 4.65 15.30
C GLU A 361 27.51 4.82 16.83
N HIS A 362 26.42 5.15 17.52
CA HIS A 362 26.36 5.30 18.98
C HIS A 362 25.98 4.01 19.73
N MET A 363 25.71 2.92 19.02
CA MET A 363 25.40 1.62 19.63
C MET A 363 26.62 1.06 20.39
N ASN A 364 26.38 0.60 21.59
CA ASN A 364 27.37 -0.05 22.44
C ASN A 364 27.29 -1.59 22.33
N ASP A 365 28.19 -2.29 23.03
CA ASP A 365 28.24 -3.76 22.99
C ASP A 365 26.94 -4.41 23.48
N ALA A 366 26.23 -3.80 24.44
CA ALA A 366 24.97 -4.34 24.94
C ALA A 366 23.87 -4.24 23.87
N ASP A 367 23.83 -3.14 23.10
CA ASP A 367 22.91 -3.02 21.97
C ASP A 367 23.19 -4.10 20.91
N TRP A 368 24.45 -4.26 20.52
CA TRP A 368 24.87 -5.22 19.50
C TRP A 368 24.64 -6.68 19.88
N ASN A 369 24.75 -7.02 21.15
CA ASN A 369 24.48 -8.38 21.64
C ASN A 369 23.06 -8.86 21.33
N GLU A 370 22.10 -7.96 21.29
CA GLU A 370 20.69 -8.29 21.04
C GLU A 370 20.33 -8.31 19.54
N ILE A 371 21.10 -7.61 18.70
CA ILE A 371 20.82 -7.49 17.26
C ILE A 371 20.83 -8.83 16.55
N GLY A 372 21.75 -9.72 16.95
CA GLY A 372 21.79 -11.06 16.34
C GLY A 372 20.53 -11.88 16.59
N TYR A 373 19.98 -11.77 17.79
CA TYR A 373 18.75 -12.45 18.19
C TYR A 373 17.52 -11.83 17.48
N TRP A 374 17.43 -10.52 17.51
CA TRP A 374 16.39 -9.74 16.82
C TRP A 374 16.35 -10.05 15.32
N ALA A 375 17.51 -9.99 14.65
CA ALA A 375 17.62 -10.26 13.22
C ALA A 375 17.24 -11.70 12.86
N HIS A 376 17.67 -12.68 13.68
CA HIS A 376 17.30 -14.08 13.47
C HIS A 376 15.80 -14.27 13.47
N HIS A 377 15.10 -13.70 14.43
CA HIS A 377 13.64 -13.88 14.54
C HIS A 377 12.88 -13.15 13.43
N ILE A 378 13.29 -11.95 13.05
CA ILE A 378 12.64 -11.27 11.91
C ILE A 378 12.89 -12.04 10.61
N ALA A 379 14.13 -12.46 10.34
CA ALA A 379 14.48 -13.18 9.11
C ALA A 379 13.77 -14.55 8.99
N THR A 380 13.34 -15.14 10.10
CA THR A 380 12.51 -16.36 10.08
C THR A 380 11.13 -16.11 9.44
N TRP A 381 10.59 -14.92 9.59
CA TRP A 381 9.26 -14.53 9.09
C TRP A 381 9.31 -13.68 7.82
N ILE A 382 10.38 -12.92 7.64
CA ILE A 382 10.61 -12.04 6.48
C ILE A 382 11.89 -12.51 5.78
N PRO A 383 11.83 -13.40 4.79
CA PRO A 383 13.00 -14.09 4.22
C PRO A 383 14.09 -13.19 3.64
N ARG A 384 13.75 -11.95 3.26
CA ARG A 384 14.71 -10.98 2.71
C ARG A 384 15.28 -10.05 3.77
N PHE A 385 14.83 -10.16 5.01
CA PHE A 385 15.40 -9.38 6.10
C PHE A 385 16.83 -9.85 6.35
N PRO A 386 17.80 -8.93 6.55
CA PRO A 386 19.18 -9.31 6.84
C PRO A 386 19.25 -10.16 8.11
N ASP A 387 19.73 -11.38 7.96
CA ASP A 387 19.87 -12.30 9.07
C ASP A 387 21.06 -11.93 9.99
N ARG A 388 21.20 -12.68 11.09
CA ARG A 388 22.30 -12.51 12.02
C ARG A 388 23.67 -12.51 11.34
N LYS A 389 23.89 -13.41 10.39
CA LYS A 389 25.18 -13.54 9.70
C LYS A 389 25.48 -12.32 8.83
N ALA A 390 24.48 -11.77 8.18
CA ALA A 390 24.63 -10.55 7.41
C ALA A 390 24.95 -9.33 8.28
N LEU A 391 24.31 -9.22 9.48
CA LEU A 391 24.47 -8.08 10.37
C LEU A 391 25.67 -8.18 11.31
N LEU A 392 26.12 -9.39 11.68
CA LEU A 392 27.20 -9.61 12.66
C LEU A 392 28.37 -10.43 12.12
N GLY A 393 28.43 -10.65 10.82
CA GLY A 393 29.48 -11.47 10.20
C GLY A 393 29.35 -12.96 10.51
N ALA A 394 30.21 -13.76 9.90
CA ALA A 394 30.21 -15.22 10.08
C ALA A 394 30.58 -15.66 11.50
N ASP A 395 31.33 -14.85 12.23
CA ASP A 395 31.71 -15.05 13.63
C ASP A 395 30.61 -14.63 14.62
N GLY A 396 29.57 -13.98 14.12
CA GLY A 396 28.47 -13.45 14.92
C GLY A 396 28.84 -12.31 15.87
N LYS A 397 29.97 -11.64 15.60
CA LYS A 397 30.54 -10.59 16.47
C LYS A 397 31.03 -9.36 15.72
N THR A 398 31.16 -9.44 14.42
CA THR A 398 31.65 -8.31 13.59
C THR A 398 30.47 -7.49 13.08
N PRO A 399 30.15 -6.33 13.69
CA PRO A 399 29.01 -5.51 13.30
C PRO A 399 29.12 -4.97 11.87
N ASN A 400 28.09 -5.17 11.08
CA ASN A 400 27.91 -4.51 9.80
C ASN A 400 27.01 -3.28 9.98
N LYS A 401 27.62 -2.18 10.42
CA LYS A 401 26.92 -0.93 10.75
C LYS A 401 26.18 -0.33 9.56
N ASP A 402 26.77 -0.39 8.38
CA ASP A 402 26.14 0.12 7.16
C ASP A 402 24.85 -0.63 6.84
N LEU A 403 24.90 -1.96 6.85
CA LEU A 403 23.74 -2.79 6.55
C LEU A 403 22.64 -2.61 7.61
N LEU A 404 22.98 -2.51 8.88
CA LEU A 404 21.99 -2.24 9.93
C LEU A 404 21.36 -0.87 9.73
N ALA A 405 22.14 0.17 9.46
CA ALA A 405 21.63 1.51 9.21
C ALA A 405 20.69 1.54 7.99
N ASP A 406 21.05 0.86 6.90
CA ASP A 406 20.20 0.73 5.72
C ASP A 406 18.91 -0.03 6.02
N THR A 407 18.99 -1.10 6.80
CA THR A 407 17.82 -1.89 7.22
C THR A 407 16.84 -1.05 8.04
N LEU A 408 17.35 -0.30 9.02
CA LEU A 408 16.54 0.60 9.85
C LEU A 408 15.94 1.75 9.02
N ALA A 409 16.72 2.28 8.07
CA ALA A 409 16.22 3.31 7.15
C ALA A 409 15.06 2.79 6.29
N HIS A 410 15.14 1.57 5.77
CA HIS A 410 14.04 0.95 5.02
C HIS A 410 12.78 0.80 5.87
N ILE A 411 12.90 0.39 7.13
CA ILE A 411 11.76 0.25 8.03
C ILE A 411 11.08 1.60 8.24
N ILE A 412 11.84 2.61 8.66
CA ILE A 412 11.31 3.96 8.91
C ILE A 412 10.71 4.57 7.66
N TRP A 413 11.43 4.50 6.54
CA TRP A 413 10.99 5.09 5.28
C TRP A 413 9.69 4.43 4.76
N ASN A 414 9.55 3.11 4.86
CA ASN A 414 8.32 2.42 4.47
C ASN A 414 7.14 2.81 5.38
N ALA A 415 7.34 2.76 6.69
CA ALA A 415 6.26 3.01 7.65
C ALA A 415 5.82 4.48 7.71
N SER A 416 6.70 5.41 7.37
CA SER A 416 6.41 6.86 7.37
C SER A 416 6.21 7.42 5.96
N VAL A 417 7.28 7.60 5.21
CA VAL A 417 7.27 8.33 3.94
C VAL A 417 6.42 7.65 2.87
N ARG A 418 6.71 6.38 2.59
CA ARG A 418 5.96 5.62 1.56
C ARG A 418 4.49 5.51 1.91
N HIS A 419 4.19 5.12 3.15
CA HIS A 419 2.82 4.95 3.61
C HIS A 419 2.02 6.26 3.49
N SER A 420 2.53 7.35 4.07
CA SER A 420 1.85 8.66 4.02
C SER A 420 1.72 9.21 2.61
N ALA A 421 2.76 9.05 1.78
CA ALA A 421 2.71 9.50 0.40
C ALA A 421 1.63 8.77 -0.40
N ASP A 422 1.50 7.45 -0.22
CA ASP A 422 0.47 6.67 -0.89
C ASP A 422 -0.94 7.11 -0.44
N HIS A 423 -1.15 7.29 0.86
CA HIS A 423 -2.41 7.76 1.42
C HIS A 423 -2.80 9.13 0.88
N GLN A 424 -1.94 10.12 1.07
CA GLN A 424 -2.24 11.49 0.71
C GLN A 424 -2.43 11.65 -0.81
N THR A 425 -1.57 11.02 -1.62
CA THR A 425 -1.70 11.09 -3.08
C THR A 425 -3.01 10.45 -3.55
N LEU A 426 -3.42 9.32 -2.96
CA LEU A 426 -4.68 8.69 -3.32
C LEU A 426 -5.89 9.52 -2.88
N HIS A 427 -5.84 10.11 -1.69
CA HIS A 427 -6.87 11.03 -1.22
C HIS A 427 -7.02 12.22 -2.17
N GLU A 428 -5.93 12.88 -2.53
CA GLU A 428 -5.94 13.99 -3.49
C GLU A 428 -6.42 13.58 -4.89
N MET A 429 -6.11 12.36 -5.32
CA MET A 429 -6.65 11.84 -6.59
C MET A 429 -8.17 11.77 -6.59
N VAL A 430 -8.78 11.39 -5.48
CA VAL A 430 -10.24 11.28 -5.37
C VAL A 430 -10.90 12.64 -5.13
N ASP A 431 -10.34 13.45 -4.25
CA ASP A 431 -10.91 14.73 -3.83
C ASP A 431 -10.57 15.89 -4.75
N GLY A 432 -9.49 15.76 -5.50
CA GLY A 432 -8.80 16.89 -6.09
C GLY A 432 -7.90 17.59 -5.09
N ARG A 433 -6.95 18.35 -5.58
CA ARG A 433 -6.02 19.11 -4.76
C ARG A 433 -6.52 20.51 -4.51
N LEU A 434 -6.48 20.94 -3.27
CA LEU A 434 -6.89 22.27 -2.86
C LEU A 434 -5.67 23.10 -2.44
N ASP A 435 -5.74 24.42 -2.59
CA ASP A 435 -4.79 25.36 -1.99
C ASP A 435 -5.16 25.67 -0.52
N ALA A 436 -4.32 26.42 0.16
CA ALA A 436 -4.55 26.83 1.55
C ALA A 436 -5.83 27.68 1.76
N ASN A 437 -6.44 28.18 0.69
CA ASN A 437 -7.68 28.95 0.70
C ASN A 437 -8.88 28.13 0.24
N ASN A 438 -8.74 26.80 0.13
CA ASN A 438 -9.75 25.85 -0.40
C ASN A 438 -10.11 26.09 -1.88
N ASN A 439 -9.25 26.69 -2.68
CA ASN A 439 -9.46 26.75 -4.13
C ASN A 439 -8.93 25.47 -4.77
N LEU A 440 -9.67 24.94 -5.74
CA LEU A 440 -9.30 23.74 -6.46
C LEU A 440 -8.08 24.00 -7.36
N LEU A 441 -6.96 23.39 -7.04
CA LEU A 441 -5.72 23.44 -7.83
C LEU A 441 -5.72 22.34 -8.91
N GLU A 442 -6.19 21.15 -8.56
CA GLU A 442 -6.30 20.02 -9.47
C GLU A 442 -7.67 19.36 -9.33
N THR A 443 -8.25 19.02 -10.47
CA THR A 443 -9.54 18.30 -10.50
C THR A 443 -9.36 16.85 -10.05
N PRO A 444 -10.40 16.24 -9.44
CA PRO A 444 -10.41 14.81 -9.13
C PRO A 444 -10.03 13.95 -10.33
N LYS A 445 -9.30 12.88 -10.09
CA LYS A 445 -8.83 11.92 -11.11
C LYS A 445 -9.68 10.66 -11.08
N PRO A 446 -9.69 9.86 -12.17
CA PRO A 446 -10.41 8.58 -12.17
C PRO A 446 -9.76 7.58 -11.20
N VAL A 447 -10.55 7.12 -10.25
CA VAL A 447 -10.18 6.06 -9.29
C VAL A 447 -11.29 4.99 -9.32
N PRO A 448 -11.37 4.20 -10.41
CA PRO A 448 -12.48 3.30 -10.65
C PRO A 448 -12.33 1.99 -9.86
N PHE A 449 -12.72 1.97 -8.60
CA PHE A 449 -12.79 0.71 -7.86
C PHE A 449 -13.83 -0.24 -8.49
N ILE A 450 -15.00 0.30 -8.84
CA ILE A 450 -16.14 -0.47 -9.30
C ILE A 450 -16.43 -0.12 -10.78
N LEU A 451 -16.51 -1.14 -11.61
CA LEU A 451 -16.91 -1.03 -13.01
C LEU A 451 -18.11 -1.93 -13.28
N ARG A 452 -19.20 -1.35 -13.82
CA ARG A 452 -20.46 -2.05 -14.11
C ARG A 452 -20.71 -2.27 -15.60
N VAL A 453 -19.64 -2.34 -16.36
CA VAL A 453 -19.67 -2.56 -17.81
C VAL A 453 -18.94 -3.85 -18.16
N VAL A 454 -19.38 -4.46 -19.26
CA VAL A 454 -18.71 -5.65 -19.81
C VAL A 454 -17.31 -5.25 -20.29
N PRO A 455 -16.23 -5.97 -19.87
CA PRO A 455 -14.90 -5.68 -20.37
C PRO A 455 -14.79 -5.86 -21.90
N PRO A 456 -14.20 -4.93 -22.63
CA PRO A 456 -13.99 -5.10 -24.07
C PRO A 456 -13.02 -6.26 -24.37
N LEU A 457 -13.40 -7.11 -25.33
CA LEU A 457 -12.55 -8.19 -25.84
C LEU A 457 -12.13 -7.96 -27.30
N THR A 458 -12.88 -7.15 -28.04
CA THR A 458 -12.65 -6.90 -29.47
C THR A 458 -12.67 -5.38 -29.77
N LYS A 459 -12.03 -4.99 -30.85
CA LYS A 459 -11.98 -3.58 -31.32
C LYS A 459 -13.34 -3.03 -31.72
N GLY A 460 -14.27 -3.92 -32.13
CA GLY A 460 -15.64 -3.54 -32.44
C GLY A 460 -16.57 -3.41 -31.22
N TYR A 461 -16.02 -3.26 -30.03
CA TYR A 461 -16.78 -3.16 -28.79
C TYR A 461 -17.70 -1.93 -28.77
N THR A 462 -18.90 -2.13 -28.22
CA THR A 462 -19.83 -1.05 -27.85
C THR A 462 -20.14 -1.18 -26.36
N LEU A 463 -20.30 -0.05 -25.68
CA LEU A 463 -20.54 0.00 -24.24
C LEU A 463 -21.78 -0.81 -23.85
N GLN A 464 -21.63 -1.73 -22.93
CA GLN A 464 -22.69 -2.61 -22.42
C GLN A 464 -22.59 -2.73 -20.91
N SER A 465 -23.71 -2.53 -20.24
CA SER A 465 -23.79 -2.77 -18.79
C SER A 465 -23.67 -4.25 -18.47
N MET A 466 -23.04 -4.55 -17.32
CA MET A 466 -23.01 -5.91 -16.79
C MET A 466 -24.43 -6.41 -16.50
N PRO A 467 -24.79 -7.60 -16.95
CA PRO A 467 -26.09 -8.17 -16.64
C PRO A 467 -26.22 -8.49 -15.15
N VAL A 468 -27.37 -8.15 -14.56
CA VAL A 468 -27.70 -8.46 -13.17
C VAL A 468 -29.03 -9.15 -13.10
N ASP A 469 -29.05 -10.32 -12.50
CA ASP A 469 -30.30 -10.98 -12.12
C ASP A 469 -30.74 -10.46 -10.73
N SER A 470 -31.62 -9.47 -10.74
CA SER A 470 -32.09 -8.83 -9.50
C SER A 470 -32.84 -9.80 -8.57
N SER A 471 -33.34 -10.93 -9.07
CA SER A 471 -34.01 -11.95 -8.24
C SER A 471 -33.05 -12.75 -7.37
N LYS A 472 -31.75 -12.70 -7.67
CA LYS A 472 -30.70 -13.41 -6.94
C LYS A 472 -29.91 -12.53 -5.98
N LEU A 473 -30.23 -11.25 -5.93
CA LEU A 473 -29.59 -10.33 -5.01
C LEU A 473 -30.06 -10.61 -3.57
N THR A 474 -29.13 -10.63 -2.64
CA THR A 474 -29.46 -10.54 -1.22
C THR A 474 -30.07 -9.17 -0.92
N MET A 475 -30.75 -9.02 0.20
CA MET A 475 -31.28 -7.73 0.65
C MET A 475 -30.17 -6.68 0.71
N PHE A 476 -28.99 -7.08 1.16
CA PHE A 476 -27.83 -6.20 1.28
C PHE A 476 -27.32 -5.71 -0.10
N GLU A 477 -27.10 -6.63 -1.04
CA GLU A 477 -26.68 -6.31 -2.40
C GLU A 477 -27.73 -5.44 -3.12
N TRP A 478 -29.01 -5.67 -2.83
CA TRP A 478 -30.08 -4.82 -3.36
C TRP A 478 -30.04 -3.40 -2.80
N LEU A 479 -29.86 -3.23 -1.47
CA LEU A 479 -29.76 -1.92 -0.83
C LEU A 479 -28.54 -1.15 -1.31
N GLU A 480 -27.41 -1.82 -1.45
CA GLU A 480 -26.17 -1.25 -2.00
C GLU A 480 -26.40 -0.69 -3.40
N ARG A 481 -26.98 -1.51 -4.27
CA ARG A 481 -27.26 -1.08 -5.65
C ARG A 481 -28.31 0.02 -5.74
N ALA A 482 -29.31 -0.01 -4.89
CA ALA A 482 -30.31 1.05 -4.81
C ALA A 482 -29.66 2.39 -4.39
N ALA A 483 -28.76 2.36 -3.42
CA ALA A 483 -28.02 3.54 -3.00
C ALA A 483 -27.11 4.06 -4.13
N GLU A 484 -26.35 3.19 -4.76
CA GLU A 484 -25.50 3.56 -5.89
C GLU A 484 -26.29 4.12 -7.07
N ALA A 485 -27.40 3.46 -7.45
CA ALA A 485 -28.26 3.93 -8.52
C ALA A 485 -28.89 5.31 -8.20
N PHE A 486 -29.20 5.55 -6.93
CA PHE A 486 -29.74 6.83 -6.48
C PHE A 486 -28.70 7.96 -6.56
N PHE A 487 -27.46 7.69 -6.15
CA PHE A 487 -26.43 8.72 -6.08
C PHE A 487 -25.62 8.89 -7.37
N SER A 488 -25.34 7.83 -8.10
CA SER A 488 -24.50 7.87 -9.30
C SER A 488 -25.25 7.59 -10.59
N ASN A 489 -26.01 6.50 -10.64
CA ASN A 489 -26.72 6.02 -11.83
C ASN A 489 -25.84 5.94 -13.10
N LYS A 490 -24.56 5.64 -12.95
CA LYS A 490 -23.60 5.52 -14.05
C LYS A 490 -23.04 4.09 -14.10
N PRO A 491 -22.88 3.50 -15.29
CA PRO A 491 -22.27 2.17 -15.43
C PRO A 491 -20.78 2.16 -15.07
N LEU A 492 -20.08 3.27 -15.27
CA LEU A 492 -18.74 3.53 -14.79
C LEU A 492 -18.80 4.55 -13.65
N CYS A 493 -18.54 4.09 -12.43
CA CYS A 493 -18.74 4.88 -11.22
C CYS A 493 -17.49 5.67 -10.87
N TRP A 494 -17.28 6.81 -11.48
CA TRP A 494 -16.21 7.70 -11.05
C TRP A 494 -16.53 9.15 -11.48
N PRO A 495 -16.07 10.12 -10.71
CA PRO A 495 -15.76 10.19 -9.27
C PRO A 495 -17.04 10.18 -8.43
N ALA A 496 -18.16 9.86 -9.07
CA ALA A 496 -19.49 9.84 -8.51
C ALA A 496 -19.78 8.59 -7.68
N ASP A 497 -18.91 7.59 -7.77
CA ASP A 497 -19.03 6.36 -7.02
C ASP A 497 -18.98 6.64 -5.52
N LEU A 498 -20.14 6.46 -4.88
CA LEU A 498 -20.31 6.71 -3.46
C LEU A 498 -19.33 5.90 -2.61
N MET A 499 -19.14 4.63 -2.96
CA MET A 499 -18.29 3.72 -2.18
C MET A 499 -16.82 4.09 -2.31
N SER A 500 -16.36 4.40 -3.52
CA SER A 500 -14.97 4.82 -3.76
C SER A 500 -14.65 6.15 -3.07
N ALA A 501 -15.57 7.11 -3.13
CA ALA A 501 -15.40 8.40 -2.48
C ALA A 501 -15.38 8.27 -0.94
N TYR A 502 -16.28 7.45 -0.38
CA TYR A 502 -16.32 7.20 1.06
C TYR A 502 -15.07 6.46 1.55
N TRP A 503 -14.60 5.47 0.79
CA TRP A 503 -13.39 4.74 1.09
C TRP A 503 -12.16 5.66 1.13
N ALA A 504 -12.02 6.52 0.13
CA ALA A 504 -10.90 7.44 0.06
C ALA A 504 -10.89 8.44 1.22
N ASP A 505 -12.05 9.01 1.55
CA ASP A 505 -12.15 9.91 2.69
C ASP A 505 -11.90 9.21 4.03
N LEU A 506 -12.39 7.97 4.20
CA LEU A 506 -12.31 7.26 5.48
C LEU A 506 -10.92 6.70 5.76
N LEU A 507 -10.26 6.12 4.75
CA LEU A 507 -9.02 5.38 4.95
C LEU A 507 -7.77 6.12 4.47
N PHE A 508 -7.90 7.03 3.51
CA PHE A 508 -6.75 7.71 2.92
C PHE A 508 -6.59 9.16 3.37
N TYR A 509 -7.58 9.72 4.04
CA TYR A 509 -7.42 11.02 4.66
C TYR A 509 -6.49 10.93 5.87
N VAL A 510 -5.39 11.70 5.85
CA VAL A 510 -4.48 11.81 6.98
C VAL A 510 -5.10 12.72 8.04
N PRO A 511 -5.48 12.21 9.21
CA PRO A 511 -6.09 13.04 10.22
C PRO A 511 -5.09 14.03 10.82
N HIS A 512 -5.54 15.25 11.12
CA HIS A 512 -4.71 16.31 11.72
C HIS A 512 -4.11 15.95 13.09
N ASN A 513 -4.62 14.90 13.74
CA ASN A 513 -4.09 14.40 15.01
C ASN A 513 -3.07 13.27 14.84
N SER A 514 -2.70 12.91 13.62
CA SER A 514 -1.60 12.00 13.37
C SER A 514 -0.28 12.61 13.83
N ARG A 515 0.57 11.77 14.42
CA ARG A 515 1.94 12.21 14.72
C ARG A 515 2.76 12.28 13.44
N LEU A 516 3.29 13.44 13.14
CA LEU A 516 4.10 13.65 11.94
C LEU A 516 5.55 13.20 12.13
N LEU A 517 6.20 12.82 11.05
CA LEU A 517 7.61 12.44 11.05
C LEU A 517 8.49 13.55 11.64
N ILE A 518 8.18 14.80 11.31
CA ILE A 518 8.90 15.99 11.80
C ILE A 518 8.60 16.34 13.26
N GLU A 519 7.63 15.72 13.89
CA GLU A 519 7.23 15.96 15.28
C GLU A 519 7.75 14.92 16.26
N VAL A 520 8.33 13.82 15.76
CA VAL A 520 8.94 12.80 16.61
C VAL A 520 10.21 13.36 17.20
N ASP A 521 10.10 13.86 18.41
CA ASP A 521 11.22 14.43 19.18
C ASP A 521 11.77 13.45 20.23
N ASP A 522 12.66 13.93 21.09
CA ASP A 522 13.30 13.16 22.15
C ASP A 522 12.92 13.64 23.56
N GLN A 523 11.90 14.51 23.67
CA GLN A 523 11.64 15.27 24.91
C GLN A 523 10.80 14.54 25.95
N SER A 524 10.15 13.41 25.60
CA SER A 524 9.29 12.68 26.53
C SER A 524 9.77 11.26 26.76
N GLU A 525 10.28 10.97 27.97
CA GLU A 525 10.54 9.59 28.41
C GLU A 525 9.24 8.81 28.71
N SER A 526 8.12 9.48 28.86
CA SER A 526 6.86 8.89 29.30
C SER A 526 6.07 8.22 28.18
N ASP A 527 6.26 8.63 26.93
CA ASP A 527 5.53 8.11 25.78
C ASP A 527 6.47 7.71 24.62
N ARG A 528 6.99 6.51 24.73
CA ARG A 528 7.94 5.95 23.75
C ARG A 528 7.32 5.65 22.38
N ASN A 529 6.01 5.58 22.30
CA ASN A 529 5.30 5.36 21.05
C ASN A 529 5.29 6.63 20.17
N LEU A 530 5.48 7.78 20.79
CA LEU A 530 5.44 9.10 20.12
C LEU A 530 6.79 9.80 20.04
N HIS A 531 7.82 9.31 20.77
CA HIS A 531 9.10 9.98 20.92
C HIS A 531 10.27 9.00 20.86
N TYR A 532 11.43 9.47 20.38
CA TYR A 532 12.67 8.71 20.52
C TYR A 532 13.10 8.70 22.00
N ALA A 533 13.33 7.53 22.56
CA ALA A 533 13.75 7.39 23.95
C ALA A 533 15.27 7.52 24.11
N PHE A 534 15.88 8.51 23.49
CA PHE A 534 17.31 8.74 23.51
C PHE A 534 17.77 9.48 24.78
N LYS A 535 18.85 9.01 25.38
CA LYS A 535 19.30 9.51 26.69
C LYS A 535 20.49 10.47 26.61
N THR A 536 21.27 10.41 25.53
CA THR A 536 22.50 11.21 25.42
C THR A 536 22.30 12.47 24.59
N PRO A 537 23.02 13.57 24.90
CA PRO A 537 22.94 14.80 24.14
C PRO A 537 23.28 14.61 22.65
N GLU A 538 24.22 13.69 22.34
CA GLU A 538 24.67 13.41 20.99
C GLU A 538 23.53 12.81 20.15
N LEU A 539 22.80 11.83 20.71
CA LEU A 539 21.64 11.23 20.04
C LEU A 539 20.49 12.26 19.86
N ARG A 540 20.30 13.15 20.84
CA ARG A 540 19.32 14.24 20.73
C ARG A 540 19.68 15.23 19.63
N GLN A 541 20.96 15.51 19.47
CA GLN A 541 21.43 16.38 18.37
C GLN A 541 21.16 15.72 17.01
N LEU A 542 21.30 14.39 16.88
CA LEU A 542 20.95 13.67 15.65
C LEU A 542 19.48 13.84 15.27
N VAL A 543 18.55 13.90 16.24
CA VAL A 543 17.13 14.16 15.97
C VAL A 543 16.95 15.57 15.41
N ALA A 544 17.59 16.58 16.02
CA ALA A 544 17.53 17.96 15.56
C ALA A 544 18.10 18.09 14.13
N ASP A 545 19.25 17.47 13.87
CA ASP A 545 19.90 17.46 12.54
C ASP A 545 19.02 16.76 11.50
N PHE A 546 18.35 15.67 11.88
CA PHE A 546 17.43 14.96 11.01
C PHE A 546 16.22 15.81 10.60
N HIS A 547 15.62 16.51 11.58
CA HIS A 547 14.52 17.44 11.31
C HIS A 547 14.95 18.61 10.40
N GLU A 548 16.17 19.12 10.57
CA GLU A 548 16.72 20.16 9.69
C GLU A 548 16.93 19.63 8.26
N ASP A 549 17.50 18.43 8.11
CA ASP A 549 17.70 17.80 6.81
C ASP A 549 16.35 17.58 6.08
N LEU A 550 15.30 17.12 6.80
CA LEU A 550 13.96 16.93 6.23
C LEU A 550 13.34 18.25 5.77
N LYS A 551 13.41 19.31 6.59
CA LYS A 551 12.90 20.65 6.24
C LYS A 551 13.60 21.21 5.02
N LYS A 552 14.93 21.09 4.99
CA LYS A 552 15.74 21.54 3.85
C LYS A 552 15.38 20.80 2.56
N LEU A 553 15.14 19.48 2.65
CA LEU A 553 14.71 18.69 1.51
C LEU A 553 13.33 19.12 1.02
N ASP A 554 12.35 19.29 1.92
CA ASP A 554 11.00 19.71 1.56
C ASP A 554 10.97 21.09 0.92
N ASP A 555 11.75 22.04 1.46
CA ASP A 555 11.93 23.38 0.90
C ASP A 555 12.57 23.33 -0.51
N ASP A 556 13.58 22.47 -0.71
CA ASP A 556 14.22 22.28 -2.01
C ASP A 556 13.25 21.70 -3.04
N LEU A 557 12.51 20.66 -2.67
CA LEU A 557 11.48 20.05 -3.53
C LEU A 557 10.39 21.08 -3.89
N ALA A 558 9.92 21.83 -2.94
CA ALA A 558 8.90 22.85 -3.17
C ALA A 558 9.37 23.95 -4.12
N LYS A 559 10.61 24.40 -3.97
CA LYS A 559 11.16 25.56 -4.68
C LYS A 559 11.74 25.19 -6.04
N ASN A 560 12.54 24.12 -6.11
CA ASN A 560 13.34 23.78 -7.28
C ASN A 560 12.74 22.62 -8.08
N HIS A 561 11.92 21.76 -7.43
CA HIS A 561 11.35 20.56 -8.03
C HIS A 561 9.83 20.43 -7.77
N PRO A 562 9.01 21.49 -8.03
CA PRO A 562 7.59 21.51 -7.64
C PRO A 562 6.75 20.40 -8.33
N LYS A 563 7.19 19.90 -9.47
CA LYS A 563 6.52 18.76 -10.16
C LYS A 563 6.88 17.40 -9.56
N THR A 564 7.93 17.34 -8.75
CA THR A 564 8.40 16.12 -8.07
C THR A 564 7.87 16.06 -6.64
N ARG A 565 7.51 17.18 -6.03
CA ARG A 565 6.93 17.22 -4.68
C ARG A 565 5.45 16.82 -4.74
N PHE A 566 5.14 15.63 -4.25
CA PHE A 566 3.76 15.13 -4.18
C PHE A 566 3.10 15.44 -2.85
N VAL A 567 3.79 15.22 -1.74
CA VAL A 567 3.27 15.40 -0.40
C VAL A 567 4.21 16.31 0.39
N PRO A 568 3.72 17.35 1.06
CA PRO A 568 4.55 18.20 1.92
C PRO A 568 4.94 17.48 3.22
N LEU A 569 6.06 17.87 3.80
CA LEU A 569 6.59 17.24 5.02
C LEU A 569 5.61 17.26 6.21
N ASN A 570 4.76 18.28 6.30
CA ASN A 570 3.74 18.42 7.34
C ASN A 570 2.50 17.52 7.12
N GLU A 571 2.56 16.60 6.17
CA GLU A 571 1.55 15.58 5.90
C GLU A 571 2.15 14.15 5.92
N ILE A 572 3.45 14.03 6.25
CA ILE A 572 4.12 12.74 6.39
C ILE A 572 4.02 12.27 7.84
N ALA A 573 3.21 11.25 8.10
CA ALA A 573 3.09 10.65 9.43
C ALA A 573 4.35 9.88 9.83
N SER A 574 4.57 9.72 11.13
CA SER A 574 5.74 9.00 11.65
C SER A 574 5.64 7.49 11.48
N SER A 575 4.43 6.94 11.44
CA SER A 575 4.16 5.50 11.37
C SER A 575 2.85 5.22 10.64
N ILE A 576 2.48 3.94 10.57
CA ILE A 576 1.19 3.46 10.05
C ILE A 576 0.14 3.66 11.16
N GLN A 577 -0.50 4.80 11.19
CA GLN A 577 -1.41 5.22 12.28
C GLN A 577 -2.89 5.15 11.91
N TYR A 578 -3.25 4.90 10.64
CA TYR A 578 -4.60 4.99 10.08
C TYR A 578 -4.75 4.07 8.86
#